data_490f7046cb33debc4ebd6e7b2656cfee
#
_entry.id   490f7046cb33debc4ebd6e7b2656cfee
#
_cell.length_a   1.000
_cell.length_b   1.000
_cell.length_c   1.000
_cell.angle_alpha   90.00
_cell.angle_beta   90.00
_cell.angle_gamma   90.00
#
_symmetry.space_group_name_H-M   'P 1'
#
loop_
_entity.id
_entity.type
_entity.pdbx_description
1 polymer ?
#
loop_
_entity_poly.entity_id
_entity_poly.type
_entity_poly.pdbx_seq_one_letter_code
_entity_poly.pdbx_strand_id
1 'polypeptide(L)'
;MAELPSHPTLPEYQQYMDEICKERGWTRDTYAEKFLLFTEEVGELAKAIRKTRGLYQEQARQKNLELEEEFSDVFSYLLDLANCFQVDLEKAFREKEQINATRQWD
;
A
#
# COMPACT_ATOMS: atom_id res chain seq x y z
N MET A 1 5.54 -21.60 -4.31
CA MET A 1 5.17 -20.73 -3.20
C MET A 1 5.96 -19.43 -3.29
N ALA A 2 5.29 -18.30 -3.26
CA ALA A 2 5.96 -17.01 -3.38
C ALA A 2 6.85 -16.74 -2.17
N GLU A 3 8.01 -16.15 -2.41
CA GLU A 3 8.95 -15.79 -1.36
C GLU A 3 9.40 -14.36 -1.56
N LEU A 4 9.39 -13.60 -0.48
CA LEU A 4 9.86 -12.23 -0.50
C LEU A 4 11.35 -12.23 -0.13
N PRO A 5 12.24 -11.63 -0.97
CA PRO A 5 13.65 -11.54 -0.63
C PRO A 5 13.88 -10.79 0.68
N SER A 6 15.06 -10.96 1.29
CA SER A 6 15.35 -10.32 2.58
C SER A 6 15.44 -8.80 2.49
N HIS A 7 15.86 -8.27 1.34
CA HIS A 7 15.94 -6.82 1.10
C HIS A 7 15.33 -6.53 -0.26
N PRO A 8 13.98 -6.60 -0.35
CA PRO A 8 13.34 -6.50 -1.66
C PRO A 8 13.41 -5.11 -2.24
N THR A 9 13.56 -5.06 -3.57
CA THR A 9 13.35 -3.84 -4.33
C THR A 9 11.86 -3.64 -4.53
N LEU A 10 11.46 -2.45 -4.97
CA LEU A 10 10.04 -2.20 -5.23
C LEU A 10 9.46 -3.12 -6.32
N PRO A 11 10.16 -3.37 -7.44
CA PRO A 11 9.68 -4.38 -8.39
C PRO A 11 9.51 -5.77 -7.77
N GLU A 12 10.36 -6.14 -6.84
CA GLU A 12 10.26 -7.44 -6.16
C GLU A 12 9.04 -7.49 -5.24
N TYR A 13 8.69 -6.39 -4.57
CA TYR A 13 7.44 -6.31 -3.82
C TYR A 13 6.24 -6.51 -4.75
N GLN A 14 6.24 -5.87 -5.92
CA GLN A 14 5.15 -6.02 -6.88
C GLN A 14 5.04 -7.45 -7.40
N GLN A 15 6.18 -8.07 -7.70
CA GLN A 15 6.22 -9.46 -8.15
C GLN A 15 5.69 -10.40 -7.07
N TYR A 16 6.13 -10.20 -5.84
CA TYR A 16 5.65 -11.01 -4.72
C TYR A 16 4.13 -10.89 -4.57
N MET A 17 3.61 -9.66 -4.62
CA MET A 17 2.17 -9.42 -4.48
C MET A 17 1.39 -10.12 -5.60
N ASP A 18 1.88 -10.08 -6.83
CA ASP A 18 1.23 -10.76 -7.94
C ASP A 18 1.16 -12.27 -7.69
N GLU A 19 2.25 -12.84 -7.21
CA GLU A 19 2.30 -14.28 -6.94
C GLU A 19 1.38 -14.70 -5.79
N ILE A 20 1.38 -13.95 -4.68
CA ILE A 20 0.53 -14.33 -3.54
C ILE A 20 -0.95 -14.13 -3.83
N CYS A 21 -1.30 -13.13 -4.65
CA CYS A 21 -2.69 -12.96 -5.06
C CYS A 21 -3.18 -14.18 -5.82
N LYS A 22 -2.34 -14.72 -6.68
CA LYS A 22 -2.66 -15.95 -7.42
C LYS A 22 -2.76 -17.15 -6.48
N GLU A 23 -1.79 -17.32 -5.58
CA GLU A 23 -1.79 -18.42 -4.63
C GLU A 23 -2.99 -18.41 -3.69
N ARG A 24 -3.40 -17.22 -3.26
CA ARG A 24 -4.51 -17.06 -2.31
C ARG A 24 -5.87 -16.92 -2.98
N GLY A 25 -5.90 -16.90 -4.31
CA GLY A 25 -7.15 -16.79 -5.06
C GLY A 25 -7.74 -15.37 -5.01
N TRP A 26 -6.91 -14.37 -4.80
CA TRP A 26 -7.34 -12.97 -4.73
C TRP A 26 -7.32 -12.31 -6.12
N THR A 27 -7.71 -13.04 -7.13
CA THR A 27 -7.69 -12.57 -8.52
C THR A 27 -9.09 -12.32 -9.07
N ARG A 28 -10.13 -12.61 -8.27
CA ARG A 28 -11.51 -12.51 -8.73
C ARG A 28 -12.05 -11.09 -8.72
N ASP A 29 -11.50 -10.23 -7.88
CA ASP A 29 -12.00 -8.87 -7.75
C ASP A 29 -11.56 -8.03 -8.94
N THR A 30 -12.46 -7.16 -9.41
CA THR A 30 -12.14 -6.20 -10.46
C THR A 30 -11.25 -5.10 -9.87
N TYR A 31 -10.62 -4.32 -10.76
CA TYR A 31 -9.83 -3.18 -10.31
C TYR A 31 -10.67 -2.18 -9.52
N ALA A 32 -11.95 -2.04 -9.87
CA ALA A 32 -12.87 -1.15 -9.16
C ALA A 32 -13.10 -1.62 -7.73
N GLU A 33 -13.30 -2.92 -7.54
CA GLU A 33 -13.48 -3.50 -6.22
C GLU A 33 -12.19 -3.39 -5.40
N LYS A 34 -11.05 -3.63 -6.02
CA LYS A 34 -9.75 -3.47 -5.36
C LYS A 34 -9.50 -2.03 -4.94
N PHE A 35 -9.93 -1.08 -5.76
CA PHE A 35 -9.81 0.33 -5.39
C PHE A 35 -10.69 0.68 -4.20
N LEU A 36 -11.91 0.12 -4.14
CA LEU A 36 -12.77 0.31 -2.98
C LEU A 36 -12.12 -0.25 -1.72
N LEU A 37 -11.55 -1.45 -1.81
CA LEU A 37 -10.86 -2.06 -0.68
C LEU A 37 -9.63 -1.24 -0.27
N PHE A 38 -8.90 -0.73 -1.24
CA PHE A 38 -7.77 0.16 -0.98
C PHE A 38 -8.22 1.42 -0.22
N THR A 39 -9.31 2.03 -0.67
CA THR A 39 -9.85 3.22 -0.02
C THR A 39 -10.28 2.93 1.41
N GLU A 40 -10.87 1.76 1.64
CA GLU A 40 -11.25 1.33 2.98
C GLU A 40 -10.02 1.21 3.88
N GLU A 41 -8.94 0.63 3.37
CA GLU A 41 -7.71 0.50 4.15
C GLU A 41 -7.07 1.86 4.45
N VAL A 42 -7.17 2.80 3.52
CA VAL A 42 -6.73 4.18 3.78
C VAL A 42 -7.54 4.78 4.95
N GLY A 43 -8.83 4.50 5.00
CA GLY A 43 -9.67 4.90 6.11
C GLY A 43 -9.25 4.26 7.43
N GLU A 44 -8.91 2.97 7.40
CA GLU A 44 -8.42 2.28 8.59
C GLU A 44 -7.08 2.85 9.06
N LEU A 45 -6.21 3.21 8.13
CA LEU A 45 -4.96 3.89 8.44
C LEU A 45 -5.24 5.24 9.11
N ALA A 46 -6.19 6.00 8.58
CA ALA A 46 -6.58 7.28 9.18
C ALA A 46 -7.05 7.10 10.62
N LYS A 47 -7.84 6.06 10.87
CA LYS A 47 -8.32 5.73 12.21
C LYS A 47 -7.15 5.37 13.13
N ALA A 48 -6.20 4.58 12.65
CA ALA A 48 -5.02 4.20 13.44
C ALA A 48 -4.16 5.41 13.77
N ILE A 49 -3.96 6.32 12.83
CA ILE A 49 -3.22 7.56 13.06
C ILE A 49 -3.92 8.41 14.10
N ARG A 50 -5.24 8.55 14.00
CA ARG A 50 -6.03 9.31 14.98
C ARG A 50 -5.86 8.74 16.38
N LYS A 51 -5.93 7.43 16.51
CA LYS A 51 -5.73 6.75 17.80
C LYS A 51 -4.32 6.97 18.34
N THR A 52 -3.31 6.83 17.48
CA THR A 52 -1.91 7.00 17.86
C THR A 52 -1.65 8.42 18.36
N ARG A 53 -2.29 9.42 17.74
CA ARG A 53 -2.15 10.81 18.15
C ARG A 53 -3.08 11.18 19.32
N GLY A 54 -3.91 10.26 19.79
CA GLY A 54 -4.82 10.49 20.88
C GLY A 54 -6.03 11.35 20.54
N LEU A 55 -6.35 11.47 19.24
CA LEU A 55 -7.48 12.28 18.79
C LEU A 55 -8.78 11.48 18.86
N TYR A 56 -9.75 11.98 19.62
CA TYR A 56 -11.10 11.39 19.71
C TYR A 56 -11.10 9.91 20.07
N GLN A 57 -10.22 9.49 20.96
CA GLN A 57 -10.21 8.11 21.41
C GLN A 57 -10.53 8.03 22.88
N GLU A 58 -11.19 6.94 23.26
CA GLU A 58 -11.61 6.72 24.65
C GLU A 58 -10.50 6.13 25.48
N GLN A 59 -9.73 5.21 24.92
CA GLN A 59 -8.67 4.54 25.65
C GLN A 59 -7.46 4.35 24.77
N ALA A 60 -6.30 4.55 25.36
CA ALA A 60 -5.04 4.25 24.70
C ALA A 60 -4.80 2.74 24.76
N ARG A 61 -4.53 2.13 23.61
CA ARG A 61 -4.18 0.72 23.52
C ARG A 61 -2.96 0.57 22.64
N GLN A 62 -2.61 -0.63 22.29
CA GLN A 62 -1.42 -0.95 21.51
C GLN A 62 -1.44 -0.27 20.16
N LYS A 63 -1.03 0.97 20.15
CA LYS A 63 -1.21 1.85 19.00
C LYS A 63 -0.20 1.60 17.89
N ASN A 64 1.05 1.29 18.27
CA ASN A 64 2.13 1.19 17.28
C ASN A 64 1.96 -0.03 16.36
N LEU A 65 1.59 -1.18 16.92
CA LEU A 65 1.39 -2.38 16.13
C LEU A 65 0.24 -2.21 15.13
N GLU A 66 -0.86 -1.64 15.59
CA GLU A 66 -2.00 -1.38 14.73
C GLU A 66 -1.63 -0.44 13.60
N LEU A 67 -0.87 0.61 13.90
CA LEU A 67 -0.45 1.57 12.90
C LEU A 67 0.43 0.92 11.83
N GLU A 68 1.38 0.10 12.24
CA GLU A 68 2.26 -0.59 11.31
C GLU A 68 1.48 -1.53 10.38
N GLU A 69 0.52 -2.27 10.95
CA GLU A 69 -0.32 -3.16 10.16
C GLU A 69 -1.13 -2.41 9.11
N GLU A 70 -1.70 -1.26 9.49
CA GLU A 70 -2.50 -0.47 8.55
C GLU A 70 -1.65 0.13 7.44
N PHE A 71 -0.42 0.57 7.73
CA PHE A 71 0.50 0.97 6.69
C PHE A 71 0.80 -0.18 5.73
N SER A 72 1.01 -1.36 6.28
CA SER A 72 1.30 -2.55 5.47
C SER A 72 0.11 -2.89 4.56
N ASP A 73 -1.10 -2.81 5.08
CA ASP A 73 -2.31 -3.13 4.32
C ASP A 73 -2.51 -2.14 3.16
N VAL A 74 -2.32 -0.85 3.43
CA VAL A 74 -2.40 0.18 2.39
C VAL A 74 -1.36 -0.07 1.30
N PHE A 75 -0.14 -0.38 1.70
CA PHE A 75 0.93 -0.66 0.76
C PHE A 75 0.62 -1.89 -0.11
N SER A 76 0.10 -2.94 0.52
CA SER A 76 -0.25 -4.18 -0.19
C SER A 76 -1.30 -3.91 -1.27
N TYR A 77 -2.34 -3.17 -0.95
CA TYR A 77 -3.37 -2.84 -1.93
C TYR A 77 -2.85 -1.94 -3.03
N LEU A 78 -1.95 -1.02 -2.69
CA LEU A 78 -1.32 -0.17 -3.70
C LEU A 78 -0.52 -1.01 -4.71
N LEU A 79 0.26 -1.96 -4.22
CA LEU A 79 1.01 -2.87 -5.08
C LEU A 79 0.09 -3.66 -6.00
N ASP A 80 -0.99 -4.20 -5.44
CA ASP A 80 -1.94 -4.99 -6.19
C ASP A 80 -2.64 -4.16 -7.28
N LEU A 81 -3.05 -2.94 -6.94
CA LEU A 81 -3.66 -2.03 -7.91
C LEU A 81 -2.69 -1.69 -9.04
N ALA A 82 -1.45 -1.37 -8.71
CA ALA A 82 -0.44 -1.07 -9.72
C ALA A 82 -0.26 -2.25 -10.67
N ASN A 83 -0.26 -3.47 -10.13
CA ASN A 83 -0.17 -4.68 -10.95
C ASN A 83 -1.37 -4.83 -11.89
N CYS A 84 -2.56 -4.44 -11.44
CA CYS A 84 -3.76 -4.50 -12.27
C CYS A 84 -3.65 -3.67 -13.54
N PHE A 85 -2.93 -2.56 -13.46
CA PHE A 85 -2.74 -1.64 -14.59
C PHE A 85 -1.36 -1.77 -15.22
N GLN A 86 -0.58 -2.75 -14.79
CA GLN A 86 0.78 -3.01 -15.29
C GLN A 86 1.68 -1.78 -15.11
N VAL A 87 1.54 -1.10 -14.00
CA VAL A 87 2.35 0.06 -13.65
C VAL A 87 3.56 -0.40 -12.83
N ASP A 88 4.76 -0.09 -13.31
CA ASP A 88 5.99 -0.27 -12.56
C ASP A 88 6.15 0.95 -11.64
N LEU A 89 5.94 0.75 -10.35
CA LEU A 89 5.94 1.84 -9.37
C LEU A 89 7.31 2.52 -9.24
N GLU A 90 8.39 1.75 -9.32
CA GLU A 90 9.72 2.35 -9.23
C GLU A 90 9.96 3.29 -10.42
N LYS A 91 9.68 2.80 -11.63
CA LYS A 91 9.83 3.61 -12.83
C LYS A 91 8.95 4.85 -12.79
N ALA A 92 7.67 4.66 -12.43
CA ALA A 92 6.73 5.77 -12.35
C ALA A 92 7.19 6.82 -11.34
N PHE A 93 7.66 6.39 -10.18
CA PHE A 93 8.18 7.30 -9.17
C PHE A 93 9.39 8.07 -9.66
N ARG A 94 10.37 7.38 -10.26
CA ARG A 94 11.59 8.02 -10.76
C ARG A 94 11.27 9.07 -11.82
N GLU A 95 10.42 8.73 -12.77
CA GLU A 95 10.06 9.65 -13.85
C GLU A 95 9.32 10.88 -13.32
N LYS A 96 8.38 10.65 -12.41
CA LYS A 96 7.62 11.75 -11.82
C LYS A 96 8.51 12.65 -10.97
N GLU A 97 9.44 12.06 -10.24
CA GLU A 97 10.36 12.83 -9.40
C GLU A 97 11.29 13.70 -10.23
N GLN A 98 11.71 13.24 -11.41
CA GLN A 98 12.50 14.07 -12.32
C GLN A 98 11.70 15.31 -12.74
N ILE A 99 10.41 15.16 -13.00
CA ILE A 99 9.53 16.28 -13.32
C ILE A 99 9.40 17.20 -12.11
N ASN A 100 9.14 16.63 -10.93
CA ASN A 100 8.94 17.40 -9.71
C ASN A 100 10.19 18.21 -9.34
N ALA A 101 11.37 17.67 -9.58
CA ALA A 101 12.62 18.34 -9.27
C ALA A 101 12.85 19.62 -10.10
N THR A 102 12.17 19.74 -11.24
CA THR A 102 12.28 20.91 -12.11
C THR A 102 11.19 21.96 -11.87
N ARG A 103 10.19 21.64 -11.06
CA ARG A 103 9.11 22.57 -10.76
C ARG A 103 9.49 23.55 -9.66
N GLN A 104 8.88 24.73 -9.70
CA GLN A 104 8.99 25.68 -8.60
C GLN A 104 7.81 25.48 -7.67
N TRP A 105 8.12 25.27 -6.41
CA TRP A 105 7.09 25.08 -5.38
C TRP A 105 6.99 26.34 -4.53
N ASP A 106 5.78 26.85 -4.35
CA ASP A 106 5.53 28.03 -3.51
C ASP A 106 5.52 27.69 -2.02
#